data_e9e459cd26e72bf5b53f850131c820a9
#
_entry.id   e9e459cd26e72bf5b53f850131c820a9
#
_cell.length_a   1.000
_cell.length_b   1.000
_cell.length_c   1.000
_cell.angle_alpha   90.00
_cell.angle_beta   90.00
_cell.angle_gamma   90.00
#
_symmetry.space_group_name_H-M   'P 1'
#
loop_
_entity.id
_entity.type
_entity.pdbx_description
1 polymer ?
#
loop_
_entity_poly.entity_id
_entity_poly.type
_entity_poly.pdbx_seq_one_letter_code
_entity_poly.pdbx_strand_id
1 'polypeptide(L)'
;MEKININNISLSYETLGQGSDVLLLHGFPSNMYMWNEIKNKLVDTGYRVTIVEQRGYPLSRLENFDVLSFNIEELSKDIEELIIKLKLDQNLTIVGHDWGSIVAWAVISREKINISKLISICGGTEFPTTAVYRNLTYKEKPHYISSFQNFKESAYIIDDNLEFFFRSAYRKNNQIGEAVDLSLDNVFINYSSESCVMNENEIVNLIQHFDETSLDQPI
;
A
#
# COMPACT_ATOMS: atom_id res chain seq x y z
N MET A 1 -17.26 -6.62 4.14
CA MET A 1 -16.63 -5.70 3.15
C MET A 1 -17.71 -4.86 2.51
N GLU A 2 -17.49 -3.57 2.42
CA GLU A 2 -18.43 -2.57 1.90
C GLU A 2 -17.77 -1.80 0.75
N LYS A 3 -18.57 -1.12 -0.06
CA LYS A 3 -18.06 -0.23 -1.12
C LYS A 3 -18.64 1.17 -0.98
N ILE A 4 -17.83 2.17 -1.31
CA ILE A 4 -18.21 3.58 -1.27
C ILE A 4 -17.76 4.29 -2.54
N ASN A 5 -18.67 5.00 -3.19
CA ASN A 5 -18.34 5.76 -4.41
C ASN A 5 -17.83 7.14 -4.00
N ILE A 6 -16.58 7.41 -4.27
CA ILE A 6 -15.87 8.67 -4.00
C ILE A 6 -14.93 8.98 -5.16
N ASN A 7 -14.63 10.24 -5.39
CA ASN A 7 -13.59 10.69 -6.33
C ASN A 7 -13.50 9.82 -7.61
N ASN A 8 -14.64 9.54 -8.25
CA ASN A 8 -14.78 8.72 -9.47
C ASN A 8 -14.31 7.25 -9.35
N ILE A 9 -14.23 6.72 -8.14
CA ILE A 9 -13.92 5.32 -7.88
C ILE A 9 -14.88 4.69 -6.88
N SER A 10 -15.06 3.38 -6.97
CA SER A 10 -15.73 2.57 -5.96
C SER A 10 -14.69 1.93 -5.05
N LEU A 11 -14.38 2.57 -3.93
CA LEU A 11 -13.43 2.05 -2.95
C LEU A 11 -14.05 0.97 -2.08
N SER A 12 -13.30 -0.10 -1.88
CA SER A 12 -13.64 -1.17 -0.93
C SER A 12 -13.05 -0.90 0.44
N TYR A 13 -13.85 -1.07 1.47
CA TYR A 13 -13.43 -0.86 2.85
C TYR A 13 -14.14 -1.80 3.82
N GLU A 14 -13.65 -1.86 5.02
CA GLU A 14 -14.28 -2.55 6.14
C GLU A 14 -14.13 -1.71 7.40
N THR A 15 -15.22 -1.53 8.15
CA THR A 15 -15.19 -0.83 9.46
C THR A 15 -15.72 -1.76 10.54
N LEU A 16 -14.97 -1.90 11.63
CA LEU A 16 -15.32 -2.72 12.78
C LEU A 16 -15.09 -1.97 14.09
N GLY A 17 -15.82 -2.39 15.12
CA GLY A 17 -15.67 -1.85 16.48
C GLY A 17 -16.43 -0.55 16.70
N GLN A 18 -16.16 0.06 17.86
CA GLN A 18 -16.75 1.32 18.33
C GLN A 18 -15.69 2.08 19.12
N GLY A 19 -15.81 3.41 19.19
CA GLY A 19 -14.89 4.28 19.91
C GLY A 19 -14.16 5.24 18.99
N SER A 20 -12.96 5.67 19.38
CA SER A 20 -12.15 6.60 18.57
C SER A 20 -11.71 5.93 17.26
N ASP A 21 -11.68 6.73 16.19
CA ASP A 21 -11.41 6.23 14.84
C ASP A 21 -9.92 5.98 14.58
N VAL A 22 -9.65 4.84 13.97
CA VAL A 22 -8.35 4.49 13.40
C VAL A 22 -8.56 4.09 11.93
N LEU A 23 -7.89 4.78 11.02
CA LEU A 23 -7.87 4.46 9.59
C LEU A 23 -6.52 3.84 9.24
N LEU A 24 -6.54 2.65 8.64
CA LEU A 24 -5.35 1.88 8.28
C LEU A 24 -5.19 1.84 6.75
N LEU A 25 -4.06 2.34 6.27
CA LEU A 25 -3.70 2.41 4.86
C LEU A 25 -2.55 1.45 4.57
N HIS A 26 -2.78 0.48 3.69
CA HIS A 26 -1.76 -0.48 3.26
C HIS A 26 -0.81 0.11 2.19
N GLY A 27 0.24 -0.62 1.85
CA GLY A 27 1.17 -0.28 0.77
C GLY A 27 1.34 -1.42 -0.23
N PHE A 28 2.33 -1.29 -1.11
CA PHE A 28 2.66 -2.28 -2.12
C PHE A 28 3.83 -3.17 -1.63
N PRO A 29 3.81 -4.47 -1.89
CA PRO A 29 2.81 -5.27 -2.62
C PRO A 29 1.80 -5.98 -1.69
N SER A 30 1.38 -5.34 -0.61
CA SER A 30 0.33 -5.83 0.27
C SER A 30 -1.07 -5.38 -0.18
N ASN A 31 -2.08 -5.69 0.60
CA ASN A 31 -3.46 -5.22 0.42
C ASN A 31 -4.09 -4.91 1.79
N MET A 32 -5.37 -4.50 1.82
CA MET A 32 -6.04 -4.13 3.07
C MET A 32 -6.02 -5.23 4.14
N TYR A 33 -5.94 -6.49 3.77
CA TYR A 33 -5.98 -7.61 4.70
C TYR A 33 -4.69 -7.80 5.52
N MET A 34 -3.59 -7.13 5.16
CA MET A 34 -2.39 -7.08 6.00
C MET A 34 -2.69 -6.57 7.42
N TRP A 35 -3.76 -5.80 7.55
CA TRP A 35 -4.17 -5.20 8.81
C TRP A 35 -5.05 -6.08 9.69
N ASN A 36 -5.45 -7.29 9.26
CA ASN A 36 -6.47 -8.09 9.94
C ASN A 36 -6.15 -8.37 11.40
N GLU A 37 -4.92 -8.76 11.72
CA GLU A 37 -4.54 -9.02 13.11
C GLU A 37 -4.53 -7.73 13.95
N ILE A 38 -3.97 -6.66 13.41
CA ILE A 38 -3.87 -5.35 14.09
C ILE A 38 -5.27 -4.76 14.25
N LYS A 39 -6.12 -4.82 13.20
CA LYS A 39 -7.52 -4.39 13.26
C LYS A 39 -8.25 -5.06 14.41
N ASN A 40 -8.19 -6.38 14.52
CA ASN A 40 -8.87 -7.11 15.57
C ASN A 40 -8.39 -6.71 16.97
N LYS A 41 -7.08 -6.61 17.17
CA LYS A 41 -6.49 -6.17 18.45
C LYS A 41 -6.92 -4.74 18.81
N LEU A 42 -6.99 -3.82 17.86
CA LEU A 42 -7.46 -2.46 18.10
C LEU A 42 -8.96 -2.43 18.44
N VAL A 43 -9.77 -3.21 17.76
CA VAL A 43 -11.21 -3.36 18.07
C VAL A 43 -11.41 -3.88 19.48
N ASP A 44 -10.66 -4.90 19.89
CA ASP A 44 -10.72 -5.47 21.25
C ASP A 44 -10.31 -4.46 22.32
N THR A 45 -9.52 -3.46 21.97
CA THR A 45 -9.11 -2.37 22.90
C THR A 45 -10.03 -1.15 22.82
N GLY A 46 -11.14 -1.20 22.07
CA GLY A 46 -12.18 -0.19 22.07
C GLY A 46 -12.00 0.91 21.02
N TYR A 47 -11.34 0.61 19.89
CA TYR A 47 -11.29 1.51 18.74
C TYR A 47 -12.32 1.13 17.68
N ARG A 48 -12.79 2.12 16.92
CA ARG A 48 -13.46 1.90 15.65
C ARG A 48 -12.42 1.94 14.54
N VAL A 49 -12.20 0.80 13.88
CA VAL A 49 -11.11 0.63 12.92
C VAL A 49 -11.65 0.48 11.52
N THR A 50 -11.16 1.32 10.60
CA THR A 50 -11.44 1.24 9.17
C THR A 50 -10.18 0.82 8.43
N ILE A 51 -10.28 -0.24 7.64
CA ILE A 51 -9.27 -0.62 6.65
C ILE A 51 -9.83 -0.35 5.26
N VAL A 52 -9.00 0.08 4.34
CA VAL A 52 -9.40 0.42 2.97
C VAL A 52 -8.46 -0.20 1.96
N GLU A 53 -9.02 -0.70 0.87
CA GLU A 53 -8.23 -1.07 -0.31
C GLU A 53 -8.02 0.18 -1.16
N GLN A 54 -6.78 0.60 -1.34
CA GLN A 54 -6.48 1.84 -2.05
C GLN A 54 -6.78 1.73 -3.56
N ARG A 55 -6.87 2.89 -4.22
CA ARG A 55 -7.07 3.03 -5.68
C ARG A 55 -6.07 2.19 -6.46
N GLY A 56 -6.54 1.49 -7.49
CA GLY A 56 -5.72 0.65 -8.38
C GLY A 56 -5.59 -0.80 -7.94
N TYR A 57 -5.85 -1.07 -6.65
CA TYR A 57 -5.82 -2.44 -6.14
C TYR A 57 -7.08 -3.24 -6.53
N PRO A 58 -7.02 -4.58 -6.50
CA PRO A 58 -8.04 -5.46 -7.07
C PRO A 58 -9.49 -5.14 -6.70
N LEU A 59 -9.75 -4.75 -5.44
CA LEU A 59 -11.11 -4.45 -4.98
C LEU A 59 -11.53 -3.00 -5.21
N SER A 60 -10.61 -2.12 -5.63
CA SER A 60 -10.80 -0.67 -5.81
C SER A 60 -10.24 -0.20 -7.16
N ARG A 61 -10.73 -0.81 -8.23
CA ARG A 61 -10.29 -0.54 -9.61
C ARG A 61 -11.08 0.60 -10.25
N LEU A 62 -10.44 1.30 -11.17
CA LEU A 62 -11.12 2.22 -12.07
C LEU A 62 -11.53 1.48 -13.36
N GLU A 63 -12.73 1.76 -13.86
CA GLU A 63 -13.19 1.21 -15.14
C GLU A 63 -12.44 1.85 -16.33
N ASN A 64 -12.17 3.16 -16.23
CA ASN A 64 -11.42 3.92 -17.23
C ASN A 64 -10.39 4.78 -16.50
N PHE A 65 -9.15 4.70 -16.92
CA PHE A 65 -8.07 5.45 -16.28
C PHE A 65 -6.98 5.86 -17.27
N ASP A 66 -6.24 6.90 -16.90
CA ASP A 66 -4.89 7.16 -17.37
C ASP A 66 -3.91 7.11 -16.20
N VAL A 67 -2.61 7.16 -16.49
CA VAL A 67 -1.57 7.08 -15.43
C VAL A 67 -1.71 8.24 -14.42
N LEU A 68 -2.20 9.40 -14.84
CA LEU A 68 -2.40 10.56 -13.96
C LEU A 68 -3.52 10.34 -12.95
N SER A 69 -4.42 9.38 -13.20
CA SER A 69 -5.46 8.99 -12.23
C SER A 69 -4.89 8.39 -10.94
N PHE A 70 -3.60 8.05 -10.92
CA PHE A 70 -2.92 7.42 -9.77
C PHE A 70 -1.86 8.33 -9.13
N ASN A 71 -1.90 9.63 -9.42
CA ASN A 71 -1.01 10.56 -8.75
C ASN A 71 -1.39 10.74 -7.27
N ILE A 72 -0.45 11.24 -6.48
CA ILE A 72 -0.62 11.40 -5.03
C ILE A 72 -1.79 12.33 -4.67
N GLU A 73 -2.14 13.27 -5.54
CA GLU A 73 -3.27 14.16 -5.33
C GLU A 73 -4.60 13.39 -5.39
N GLU A 74 -4.78 12.52 -6.36
CA GLU A 74 -5.98 11.70 -6.49
C GLU A 74 -6.09 10.67 -5.35
N LEU A 75 -4.97 10.01 -5.00
CA LEU A 75 -4.92 9.09 -3.87
C LEU A 75 -5.27 9.78 -2.54
N SER A 76 -4.78 10.99 -2.32
CA SER A 76 -5.11 11.74 -1.09
C SER A 76 -6.56 12.22 -1.07
N LYS A 77 -7.14 12.61 -2.22
CA LYS A 77 -8.57 12.97 -2.33
C LYS A 77 -9.47 11.78 -1.98
N ASP A 78 -9.12 10.57 -2.40
CA ASP A 78 -9.87 9.37 -2.04
C ASP A 78 -9.99 9.24 -0.53
N ILE A 79 -8.88 9.38 0.17
CA ILE A 79 -8.84 9.25 1.63
C ILE A 79 -9.57 10.42 2.32
N GLU A 80 -9.40 11.65 1.83
CA GLU A 80 -10.15 12.82 2.33
C GLU A 80 -11.66 12.59 2.21
N GLU A 81 -12.15 12.17 1.04
CA GLU A 81 -13.57 11.91 0.81
C GLU A 81 -14.08 10.70 1.62
N LEU A 82 -13.26 9.65 1.77
CA LEU A 82 -13.59 8.51 2.62
C LEU A 82 -13.84 8.96 4.07
N ILE A 83 -12.92 9.74 4.64
CA ILE A 83 -13.01 10.28 6.00
C ILE A 83 -14.30 11.09 6.17
N ILE A 84 -14.60 11.97 5.21
CA ILE A 84 -15.79 12.83 5.24
C ILE A 84 -17.07 12.00 5.17
N LYS A 85 -17.15 11.08 4.21
CA LYS A 85 -18.37 10.28 3.98
C LYS A 85 -18.65 9.27 5.08
N LEU A 86 -17.63 8.66 5.64
CA LEU A 86 -17.75 7.74 6.78
C LEU A 86 -17.89 8.49 8.11
N LYS A 87 -17.76 9.82 8.10
CA LYS A 87 -17.83 10.66 9.31
C LYS A 87 -16.88 10.16 10.39
N LEU A 88 -15.65 9.90 10.00
CA LEU A 88 -14.60 9.56 10.96
C LEU A 88 -14.34 10.76 11.86
N ASP A 89 -14.15 10.52 13.14
CA ASP A 89 -14.18 11.57 14.16
C ASP A 89 -12.99 12.53 14.07
N GLN A 90 -13.08 13.65 14.79
CA GLN A 90 -12.03 14.68 14.82
C GLN A 90 -10.76 14.23 15.56
N ASN A 91 -10.80 13.12 16.27
CA ASN A 91 -9.65 12.50 16.93
C ASN A 91 -9.06 11.36 16.11
N LEU A 92 -9.29 11.37 14.80
CA LEU A 92 -8.84 10.36 13.89
C LEU A 92 -7.32 10.11 13.98
N THR A 93 -6.96 8.84 14.14
CA THR A 93 -5.60 8.36 13.96
C THR A 93 -5.48 7.70 12.59
N ILE A 94 -4.53 8.15 11.77
CA ILE A 94 -4.19 7.45 10.53
C ILE A 94 -2.91 6.64 10.76
N VAL A 95 -2.93 5.38 10.35
CA VAL A 95 -1.75 4.50 10.29
C VAL A 95 -1.51 4.14 8.84
N GLY A 96 -0.37 4.49 8.31
CA GLY A 96 0.04 4.17 6.94
C GLY A 96 1.29 3.31 6.92
N HIS A 97 1.32 2.32 6.04
CA HIS A 97 2.50 1.52 5.74
C HIS A 97 2.89 1.71 4.28
N ASP A 98 4.19 1.92 4.00
CA ASP A 98 4.75 2.08 2.66
C ASP A 98 4.01 3.17 1.85
N TRP A 99 3.40 2.87 0.69
CA TRP A 99 2.57 3.81 -0.06
C TRP A 99 1.43 4.41 0.77
N GLY A 100 0.80 3.62 1.64
CA GLY A 100 -0.23 4.12 2.56
C GLY A 100 0.30 5.18 3.52
N SER A 101 1.57 5.12 3.88
CA SER A 101 2.23 6.17 4.66
C SER A 101 2.43 7.45 3.85
N ILE A 102 2.85 7.33 2.59
CA ILE A 102 3.01 8.48 1.68
C ILE A 102 1.67 9.18 1.47
N VAL A 103 0.61 8.42 1.22
CA VAL A 103 -0.76 8.96 1.07
C VAL A 103 -1.22 9.65 2.36
N ALA A 104 -0.99 9.05 3.53
CA ALA A 104 -1.35 9.65 4.81
C ALA A 104 -0.63 11.00 5.05
N TRP A 105 0.65 11.10 4.71
CA TRP A 105 1.39 12.35 4.75
C TRP A 105 0.82 13.39 3.78
N ALA A 106 0.45 12.99 2.56
CA ALA A 106 -0.17 13.88 1.59
C ALA A 106 -1.52 14.42 2.10
N VAL A 107 -2.37 13.57 2.69
CA VAL A 107 -3.65 13.99 3.30
C VAL A 107 -3.43 15.05 4.39
N ILE A 108 -2.45 14.84 5.27
CA ILE A 108 -2.13 15.79 6.34
C ILE A 108 -1.61 17.11 5.78
N SER A 109 -0.71 17.08 4.81
CA SER A 109 -0.11 18.29 4.23
C SER A 109 -1.10 19.15 3.44
N ARG A 110 -2.24 18.61 3.06
CA ARG A 110 -3.33 19.35 2.40
C ARG A 110 -4.18 20.16 3.39
N GLU A 111 -4.08 19.89 4.69
CA GLU A 111 -4.76 20.62 5.78
C GLU A 111 -6.29 20.69 5.64
N LYS A 112 -6.91 19.80 4.87
CA LYS A 112 -8.38 19.78 4.66
C LYS A 112 -9.13 18.99 5.72
N ILE A 113 -8.44 18.05 6.36
CA ILE A 113 -8.98 17.16 7.39
C ILE A 113 -8.17 17.34 8.66
N ASN A 114 -8.86 17.47 9.78
CA ASN A 114 -8.22 17.51 11.08
C ASN A 114 -7.88 16.09 11.55
N ILE A 115 -6.59 15.74 11.50
CA ILE A 115 -6.06 14.45 11.91
C ILE A 115 -5.28 14.63 13.19
N SER A 116 -5.64 13.88 14.23
CA SER A 116 -5.01 14.01 15.55
C SER A 116 -3.64 13.34 15.63
N LYS A 117 -3.49 12.20 14.96
CA LYS A 117 -2.26 11.41 15.03
C LYS A 117 -1.98 10.74 13.68
N LEU A 118 -0.70 10.69 13.33
CA LEU A 118 -0.16 9.88 12.25
C LEU A 118 0.83 8.86 12.79
N ILE A 119 0.66 7.61 12.41
CA ILE A 119 1.68 6.55 12.56
C ILE A 119 2.13 6.17 11.16
N SER A 120 3.38 6.51 10.85
CA SER A 120 4.01 6.28 9.55
C SER A 120 4.99 5.11 9.66
N ILE A 121 4.78 4.05 8.89
CA ILE A 121 5.58 2.82 8.91
C ILE A 121 6.20 2.63 7.53
N CYS A 122 7.53 2.54 7.46
CA CYS A 122 8.30 2.30 6.24
C CYS A 122 8.02 3.27 5.09
N GLY A 123 7.46 4.43 5.39
CA GLY A 123 7.23 5.51 4.44
C GLY A 123 7.59 6.85 5.06
N GLY A 124 8.08 7.78 4.28
CA GLY A 124 8.45 9.12 4.72
C GLY A 124 7.61 10.20 4.07
N THR A 125 7.91 11.45 4.44
CA THR A 125 7.39 12.61 3.71
C THR A 125 7.96 12.64 2.30
N GLU A 126 7.22 13.16 1.32
CA GLU A 126 7.69 13.27 -0.08
C GLU A 126 9.09 13.92 -0.22
N PHE A 127 9.40 14.88 0.62
CA PHE A 127 10.59 15.72 0.43
C PHE A 127 11.93 15.02 0.68
N PRO A 128 12.17 14.35 1.82
CA PRO A 128 13.41 13.63 2.03
C PRO A 128 13.54 12.41 1.14
N THR A 129 12.42 11.73 0.88
CA THR A 129 12.36 10.50 0.09
C THR A 129 12.76 10.76 -1.36
N THR A 130 12.19 11.80 -2.00
CA THR A 130 12.55 12.17 -3.39
C THR A 130 14.00 12.55 -3.55
N ALA A 131 14.60 13.26 -2.59
CA ALA A 131 16.00 13.61 -2.61
C ALA A 131 16.92 12.39 -2.45
N VAL A 132 16.53 11.45 -1.57
CA VAL A 132 17.25 10.18 -1.37
C VAL A 132 17.14 9.31 -2.62
N TYR A 133 15.94 9.15 -3.18
CA TYR A 133 15.74 8.36 -4.40
C TYR A 133 16.44 8.93 -5.61
N ARG A 134 16.46 10.26 -5.80
CA ARG A 134 17.24 10.89 -6.87
C ARG A 134 18.72 10.58 -6.75
N ASN A 135 19.26 10.46 -5.54
CA ASN A 135 20.65 10.09 -5.31
C ASN A 135 20.92 8.59 -5.44
N LEU A 136 19.93 7.72 -5.15
CA LEU A 136 20.07 6.27 -5.30
C LEU A 136 19.96 5.80 -6.76
N THR A 137 19.20 6.50 -7.59
CA THR A 137 19.00 6.15 -9.01
C THR A 137 20.20 6.43 -9.90
N TYR A 138 21.21 7.17 -9.41
CA TYR A 138 22.40 7.52 -10.20
C TYR A 138 23.56 6.52 -10.12
N LYS A 139 23.43 5.43 -9.35
CA LYS A 139 24.50 4.43 -9.22
C LYS A 139 24.05 3.10 -9.80
N GLU A 140 24.86 2.57 -10.65
CA GLU A 140 24.99 1.29 -11.38
C GLU A 140 23.87 0.21 -11.26
N LYS A 141 22.93 0.32 -10.31
CA LYS A 141 21.77 -0.57 -10.16
C LYS A 141 20.51 0.25 -9.84
N PRO A 142 19.52 0.29 -10.74
CA PRO A 142 18.30 1.03 -10.50
C PRO A 142 17.51 0.40 -9.34
N HIS A 143 17.17 1.21 -8.35
CA HIS A 143 16.26 0.83 -7.28
C HIS A 143 14.89 0.44 -7.87
N TYR A 144 14.19 -0.57 -7.32
CA TYR A 144 12.90 -1.06 -7.84
C TYR A 144 11.87 0.06 -8.09
N ILE A 145 11.86 1.11 -7.26
CA ILE A 145 10.98 2.29 -7.46
C ILE A 145 11.26 2.99 -8.79
N SER A 146 12.53 3.08 -9.24
CA SER A 146 12.82 3.67 -10.55
C SER A 146 12.38 2.76 -11.69
N SER A 147 12.44 1.46 -11.51
CA SER A 147 11.91 0.49 -12.47
C SER A 147 10.39 0.59 -12.59
N PHE A 148 9.68 0.78 -11.48
CA PHE A 148 8.22 0.98 -11.47
C PHE A 148 7.75 2.27 -12.14
N GLN A 149 8.65 3.24 -12.41
CA GLN A 149 8.29 4.40 -13.23
C GLN A 149 7.98 4.01 -14.69
N ASN A 150 8.48 2.88 -15.18
CA ASN A 150 8.05 2.28 -16.44
C ASN A 150 6.92 1.26 -16.16
N PHE A 151 5.77 1.78 -15.76
CA PHE A 151 4.62 1.01 -15.27
C PHE A 151 4.28 -0.20 -16.16
N LYS A 152 4.18 -0.02 -17.49
CA LYS A 152 3.75 -1.09 -18.41
C LYS A 152 4.71 -2.27 -18.43
N GLU A 153 6.00 -1.99 -18.42
CA GLU A 153 7.03 -3.02 -18.43
C GLU A 153 7.08 -3.74 -17.08
N SER A 154 7.03 -3.00 -15.99
CA SER A 154 7.07 -3.56 -14.64
C SER A 154 5.82 -4.39 -14.34
N ALA A 155 4.64 -3.91 -14.72
CA ALA A 155 3.39 -4.66 -14.56
C ALA A 155 3.43 -5.99 -15.32
N TYR A 156 3.89 -5.97 -16.58
CA TYR A 156 4.02 -7.18 -17.38
C TYR A 156 4.99 -8.21 -16.75
N ILE A 157 6.15 -7.75 -16.27
CA ILE A 157 7.14 -8.64 -15.64
C ILE A 157 6.59 -9.26 -14.35
N ILE A 158 5.86 -8.47 -13.55
CA ILE A 158 5.28 -8.95 -12.29
C ILE A 158 4.12 -9.90 -12.55
N ASP A 159 3.20 -9.58 -13.45
CA ASP A 159 2.06 -10.44 -13.81
C ASP A 159 2.52 -11.82 -14.31
N ASP A 160 3.53 -11.86 -15.16
CA ASP A 160 4.08 -13.12 -15.69
C ASP A 160 4.75 -13.98 -14.60
N ASN A 161 5.11 -13.38 -13.46
CA ASN A 161 5.87 -14.02 -12.38
C ASN A 161 5.29 -13.74 -10.99
N LEU A 162 3.99 -13.60 -10.87
CA LEU A 162 3.30 -13.08 -9.69
C LEU A 162 3.65 -13.85 -8.39
N GLU A 163 3.62 -15.18 -8.43
CA GLU A 163 4.00 -16.00 -7.28
C GLU A 163 5.44 -15.74 -6.84
N PHE A 164 6.35 -15.73 -7.80
CA PHE A 164 7.76 -15.51 -7.54
C PHE A 164 8.02 -14.10 -6.98
N PHE A 165 7.34 -13.09 -7.53
CA PHE A 165 7.42 -11.72 -7.06
C PHE A 165 7.01 -11.59 -5.59
N PHE A 166 5.81 -12.09 -5.22
CA PHE A 166 5.33 -11.99 -3.84
C PHE A 166 6.21 -12.77 -2.86
N ARG A 167 6.63 -13.98 -3.22
CA ARG A 167 7.53 -14.76 -2.37
C ARG A 167 8.88 -14.08 -2.16
N SER A 168 9.39 -13.41 -3.18
CA SER A 168 10.64 -12.64 -3.09
C SER A 168 10.48 -11.36 -2.28
N ALA A 169 9.36 -10.64 -2.43
CA ALA A 169 9.07 -9.43 -1.67
C ALA A 169 8.97 -9.70 -0.16
N TYR A 170 8.42 -10.84 0.23
CA TYR A 170 8.24 -11.24 1.63
C TYR A 170 9.29 -12.24 2.15
N ARG A 171 10.45 -12.30 1.52
CA ARG A 171 11.54 -13.15 1.99
C ARG A 171 12.08 -12.70 3.34
N LYS A 172 12.47 -13.66 4.18
CA LYS A 172 13.24 -13.37 5.38
C LYS A 172 14.63 -12.87 5.00
N ASN A 173 14.97 -11.69 5.43
CA ASN A 173 16.34 -11.20 5.31
C ASN A 173 17.13 -11.73 6.52
N ASN A 174 17.98 -12.73 6.31
CA ASN A 174 18.76 -13.34 7.39
C ASN A 174 20.03 -12.57 7.73
N GLN A 175 20.32 -11.47 7.04
CA GLN A 175 21.53 -10.68 7.25
C GLN A 175 21.17 -9.25 7.58
N ILE A 176 21.18 -8.92 8.87
CA ILE A 176 21.06 -7.55 9.36
C ILE A 176 22.34 -6.83 8.95
N GLY A 177 22.23 -5.85 8.04
CA GLY A 177 23.34 -4.95 7.66
C GLY A 177 23.92 -5.15 6.27
N GLU A 178 23.51 -6.12 5.49
CA GLU A 178 23.84 -6.15 4.06
C GLU A 178 22.89 -5.26 3.26
N ALA A 179 23.45 -4.45 2.36
CA ALA A 179 22.66 -3.67 1.41
C ALA A 179 21.86 -4.63 0.53
N VAL A 180 20.55 -4.66 0.73
CA VAL A 180 19.66 -5.43 -0.14
C VAL A 180 19.69 -4.79 -1.52
N ASP A 181 20.07 -5.56 -2.53
CA ASP A 181 19.94 -5.13 -3.91
C ASP A 181 18.43 -5.13 -4.25
N LEU A 182 17.87 -3.94 -4.32
CA LEU A 182 16.46 -3.68 -4.59
C LEU A 182 16.20 -3.43 -6.08
N SER A 183 17.09 -3.87 -6.99
CA SER A 183 16.79 -3.87 -8.42
C SER A 183 15.73 -4.94 -8.73
N LEU A 184 14.89 -4.71 -9.75
CA LEU A 184 13.92 -5.71 -10.21
C LEU A 184 14.60 -7.04 -10.55
N ASP A 185 15.79 -7.00 -11.15
CA ASP A 185 16.56 -8.21 -11.48
C ASP A 185 16.91 -9.04 -10.24
N ASN A 186 17.10 -8.41 -9.09
CA ASN A 186 17.44 -9.07 -7.83
C ASN A 186 16.24 -9.35 -6.91
N VAL A 187 15.13 -8.66 -7.09
CA VAL A 187 13.87 -9.05 -6.45
C VAL A 187 13.48 -10.46 -6.91
N PHE A 188 13.86 -10.85 -8.13
CA PHE A 188 13.59 -12.15 -8.72
C PHE A 188 14.71 -13.21 -8.56
N ILE A 189 15.89 -12.85 -8.02
CA ILE A 189 17.01 -13.79 -7.85
C ILE A 189 17.08 -14.28 -6.40
N ASN A 190 17.20 -15.59 -6.20
CA ASN A 190 17.44 -16.29 -4.92
C ASN A 190 16.23 -16.47 -4.00
N TYR A 191 15.19 -17.09 -4.51
CA TYR A 191 14.09 -17.58 -3.71
C TYR A 191 14.35 -19.03 -3.21
N SER A 192 14.21 -19.25 -1.88
CA SER A 192 13.92 -20.57 -1.31
C SER A 192 12.59 -20.50 -0.56
N SER A 193 11.71 -21.49 -0.76
CA SER A 193 10.38 -21.51 -0.13
C SER A 193 10.40 -21.42 1.41
N GLU A 194 11.51 -21.80 2.04
CA GLU A 194 11.70 -21.77 3.49
C GLU A 194 12.00 -20.37 4.05
N SER A 195 12.21 -19.38 3.19
CA SER A 195 12.65 -18.04 3.58
C SER A 195 11.55 -16.97 3.59
N CYS A 196 10.28 -17.31 3.40
CA CYS A 196 9.19 -16.35 3.44
C CYS A 196 8.79 -15.97 4.89
N VAL A 197 8.49 -14.70 5.15
CA VAL A 197 7.95 -14.23 6.44
C VAL A 197 6.46 -14.52 6.58
N MET A 198 5.74 -14.62 5.47
CA MET A 198 4.34 -15.02 5.43
C MET A 198 4.23 -16.54 5.42
N ASN A 199 3.20 -17.08 6.04
CA ASN A 199 2.88 -18.49 5.91
C ASN A 199 2.27 -18.80 4.52
N GLU A 200 2.20 -20.10 4.16
CA GLU A 200 1.78 -20.49 2.82
C GLU A 200 0.35 -20.05 2.47
N ASN A 201 -0.57 -20.08 3.42
CA ASN A 201 -1.95 -19.64 3.18
C ASN A 201 -2.03 -18.13 2.95
N GLU A 202 -1.26 -17.34 3.69
CA GLU A 202 -1.20 -15.88 3.51
C GLU A 202 -0.67 -15.50 2.15
N ILE A 203 0.43 -16.15 1.70
CA ILE A 203 1.03 -15.85 0.40
C ILE A 203 0.10 -16.28 -0.76
N VAL A 204 -0.52 -17.45 -0.65
CA VAL A 204 -1.47 -17.94 -1.66
C VAL A 204 -2.69 -17.01 -1.76
N ASN A 205 -3.25 -16.58 -0.64
CA ASN A 205 -4.37 -15.64 -0.63
C ASN A 205 -3.99 -14.29 -1.25
N LEU A 206 -2.77 -13.81 -1.01
CA LEU A 206 -2.27 -12.57 -1.58
C LEU A 206 -2.10 -12.70 -3.10
N ILE A 207 -1.49 -13.80 -3.57
CA ILE A 207 -1.33 -14.08 -5.00
C ILE A 207 -2.69 -14.15 -5.69
N GLN A 208 -3.64 -14.91 -5.16
CA GLN A 208 -4.98 -15.03 -5.72
C GLN A 208 -5.70 -13.67 -5.79
N HIS A 209 -5.53 -12.83 -4.79
CA HIS A 209 -6.12 -11.50 -4.77
C HIS A 209 -5.67 -10.63 -5.96
N PHE A 210 -4.41 -10.73 -6.36
CA PHE A 210 -3.87 -9.99 -7.50
C PHE A 210 -4.08 -10.71 -8.85
N ASP A 211 -4.00 -12.04 -8.88
CA ASP A 211 -4.13 -12.86 -10.09
C ASP A 211 -5.52 -12.71 -10.76
N GLU A 212 -6.58 -12.59 -9.95
CA GLU A 212 -7.95 -12.42 -10.45
C GLU A 212 -8.17 -11.14 -11.26
N THR A 213 -7.26 -10.18 -11.19
CA THR A 213 -7.48 -8.82 -11.74
C THR A 213 -6.38 -8.31 -12.64
N SER A 214 -5.25 -9.00 -12.72
CA SER A 214 -3.99 -8.53 -13.31
C SER A 214 -3.47 -7.17 -12.74
N LEU A 215 -2.19 -6.89 -12.88
CA LEU A 215 -1.57 -5.61 -12.49
C LEU A 215 -1.63 -4.58 -13.64
N ASP A 216 -2.79 -4.45 -14.27
CA ASP A 216 -3.00 -3.52 -15.38
C ASP A 216 -3.22 -2.07 -14.95
N GLN A 217 -3.41 -1.81 -13.65
CA GLN A 217 -3.51 -0.46 -13.09
C GLN A 217 -2.26 -0.08 -12.29
N PRO A 218 -1.80 1.18 -12.38
CA PRO A 218 -0.70 1.68 -11.57
C PRO A 218 -1.00 1.57 -10.07
N ILE A 219 -0.07 1.02 -9.32
CA ILE A 219 -0.17 0.82 -7.88
C ILE A 219 0.94 1.60 -7.19
#